data_a168c39a8abe07b5855ae6de48cf1ebe
#
_entry.id   a168c39a8abe07b5855ae6de48cf1ebe
#
_cell.length_a   1.000
_cell.length_b   1.000
_cell.length_c   1.000
_cell.angle_alpha   90.00
_cell.angle_beta   90.00
_cell.angle_gamma   90.00
#
_symmetry.space_group_name_H-M   'P 1'
#
loop_
_entity.id
_entity.type
_entity.pdbx_description
1 polymer ?
#
loop_
_entity_poly.entity_id
_entity_poly.type
_entity_poly.pdbx_seq_one_letter_code
_entity_poly.pdbx_strand_id
1 'polypeptide(L)'
;MIQRLHPYWPSMGLGITQIMGYGTLYYAYAVLLPHMADDLGMSLSGAFGILSLSLLFGGAMAPIAGHLVDRFGGRYVMTIGSLVGGLALLAFAGVSGRTSLFLIVLVTEAAGMCVLYNVAFASIVRLESPLRPATMISIITLFGGVASTIFWPVTLALYNALDWRDTWLVLGVAYLVISVPIHYFALSGKETDPQDAAKNVQKDWPLLDGSDRRRGMLWMVISFTFSGFLMGAVMTLWVTNVQDLGHSAALAAVAGAVIGPFKTVGRMLEMVFSRNLHPLMTYILALGLTMSGFCTILAVGFSVPGVIIGAALYGMGDGIKTIARGTLPLALFGAKGYGARLGWIATLSMSVNAAAPFTFALITEHFGGWVSFAAMAAILAISILAFFFIPDPRRHAHATA
;
A
#
# COMPACT_ATOMS: atom_id res chain seq x y z
N MET A 1 -24.30 17.32 4.45
CA MET A 1 -25.53 16.73 5.01
C MET A 1 -25.33 15.25 5.39
N ILE A 2 -24.83 14.40 4.51
CA ILE A 2 -24.62 12.95 4.74
C ILE A 2 -23.62 12.68 5.90
N GLN A 3 -22.54 13.45 6.06
CA GLN A 3 -21.56 13.29 7.14
C GLN A 3 -22.11 13.53 8.55
N ARG A 4 -23.14 14.36 8.70
CA ARG A 4 -23.83 14.56 9.99
C ARG A 4 -24.69 13.35 10.37
N LEU A 5 -25.05 12.50 9.39
CA LEU A 5 -25.88 11.34 9.59
C LEU A 5 -25.09 10.07 9.94
N HIS A 6 -23.80 9.98 9.51
CA HIS A 6 -23.00 8.80 9.77
C HIS A 6 -21.48 9.11 9.82
N PRO A 7 -20.85 9.08 11.01
CA PRO A 7 -19.46 9.50 11.21
C PRO A 7 -18.43 8.64 10.46
N TYR A 8 -18.80 7.40 10.08
CA TYR A 8 -17.94 6.47 9.36
C TYR A 8 -17.95 6.67 7.85
N TRP A 9 -18.90 7.47 7.31
CA TRP A 9 -19.08 7.63 5.86
C TRP A 9 -17.80 8.06 5.12
N PRO A 10 -17.02 9.06 5.56
CA PRO A 10 -15.79 9.43 4.86
C PRO A 10 -14.80 8.27 4.73
N SER A 11 -14.57 7.53 5.83
CA SER A 11 -13.64 6.41 5.85
C SER A 11 -14.13 5.23 5.00
N MET A 12 -15.43 4.91 5.06
CA MET A 12 -16.04 3.85 4.26
C MET A 12 -16.05 4.22 2.77
N GLY A 13 -16.42 5.46 2.45
CA GLY A 13 -16.38 5.98 1.08
C GLY A 13 -14.98 5.89 0.49
N LEU A 14 -13.98 6.39 1.21
CA LEU A 14 -12.58 6.24 0.79
C LEU A 14 -12.16 4.76 0.72
N GLY A 15 -12.63 3.92 1.62
CA GLY A 15 -12.41 2.47 1.56
C GLY A 15 -12.93 1.85 0.25
N ILE A 16 -14.15 2.17 -0.15
CA ILE A 16 -14.75 1.73 -1.42
C ILE A 16 -13.90 2.22 -2.60
N THR A 17 -13.49 3.49 -2.59
CA THR A 17 -12.63 4.01 -3.66
C THR A 17 -11.23 3.41 -3.67
N GLN A 18 -10.71 2.92 -2.53
CA GLN A 18 -9.47 2.14 -2.52
C GLN A 18 -9.66 0.74 -3.16
N ILE A 19 -10.81 0.07 -2.95
CA ILE A 19 -11.12 -1.17 -3.68
C ILE A 19 -11.11 -0.91 -5.18
N MET A 20 -11.82 0.13 -5.63
CA MET A 20 -11.88 0.53 -7.04
C MET A 20 -10.51 0.94 -7.59
N GLY A 21 -9.79 1.80 -6.87
CA GLY A 21 -8.49 2.32 -7.29
C GLY A 21 -7.42 1.22 -7.41
N TYR A 22 -7.22 0.42 -6.37
CA TYR A 22 -6.29 -0.71 -6.46
C TYR A 22 -6.75 -1.75 -7.48
N GLY A 23 -8.06 -2.00 -7.57
CA GLY A 23 -8.63 -2.95 -8.53
C GLY A 23 -8.31 -2.58 -9.96
N THR A 24 -8.60 -1.35 -10.35
CA THR A 24 -8.53 -0.90 -11.75
C THR A 24 -7.16 -0.30 -12.13
N LEU A 25 -6.54 0.51 -11.24
CA LEU A 25 -5.27 1.20 -11.55
C LEU A 25 -4.03 0.36 -11.19
N TYR A 26 -4.19 -0.82 -10.58
CA TYR A 26 -3.06 -1.65 -10.18
C TYR A 26 -3.25 -3.14 -10.52
N TYR A 27 -4.30 -3.80 -9.98
CA TYR A 27 -4.45 -5.24 -10.14
C TYR A 27 -4.92 -5.68 -11.53
N ALA A 28 -5.66 -4.84 -12.26
CA ALA A 28 -6.13 -5.15 -13.60
C ALA A 28 -4.97 -5.39 -14.59
N TYR A 29 -3.83 -4.72 -14.41
CA TYR A 29 -2.64 -4.95 -15.24
C TYR A 29 -2.13 -6.38 -15.19
N ALA A 30 -2.19 -7.05 -14.04
CA ALA A 30 -1.72 -8.43 -13.91
C ALA A 30 -2.50 -9.40 -14.82
N VAL A 31 -3.77 -9.10 -15.09
CA VAL A 31 -4.65 -9.90 -15.95
C VAL A 31 -4.57 -9.44 -17.41
N LEU A 32 -4.67 -8.14 -17.66
CA LEU A 32 -4.87 -7.62 -19.02
C LEU A 32 -3.57 -7.37 -19.78
N LEU A 33 -2.48 -7.03 -19.09
CA LEU A 33 -1.22 -6.66 -19.75
C LEU A 33 -0.60 -7.77 -20.61
N PRO A 34 -0.64 -9.08 -20.22
CA PRO A 34 -0.20 -10.16 -21.08
C PRO A 34 -0.97 -10.22 -22.41
N HIS A 35 -2.29 -10.10 -22.36
CA HIS A 35 -3.15 -10.13 -23.55
C HIS A 35 -2.97 -8.90 -24.45
N MET A 36 -2.73 -7.73 -23.82
CA MET A 36 -2.37 -6.52 -24.56
C MET A 36 -1.01 -6.68 -25.25
N ALA A 37 -0.03 -7.30 -24.60
CA ALA A 37 1.28 -7.54 -25.17
C ALA A 37 1.18 -8.42 -26.44
N ASP A 38 0.42 -9.49 -26.37
CA ASP A 38 0.20 -10.40 -27.51
C ASP A 38 -0.48 -9.68 -28.68
N ASP A 39 -1.57 -8.95 -28.44
CA ASP A 39 -2.32 -8.23 -29.46
C ASP A 39 -1.50 -7.09 -30.12
N LEU A 40 -0.63 -6.44 -29.35
CA LEU A 40 0.23 -5.35 -29.81
C LEU A 40 1.57 -5.84 -30.39
N GLY A 41 1.80 -7.14 -30.50
CA GLY A 41 3.05 -7.72 -30.99
C GLY A 41 4.26 -7.36 -30.13
N MET A 42 4.08 -7.23 -28.83
CA MET A 42 5.12 -6.88 -27.87
C MET A 42 5.56 -8.10 -27.05
N SER A 43 6.83 -8.14 -26.65
CA SER A 43 7.24 -9.12 -25.64
C SER A 43 6.60 -8.81 -24.28
N LEU A 44 6.28 -9.85 -23.54
CA LEU A 44 5.73 -9.73 -22.18
C LEU A 44 6.65 -8.89 -21.28
N SER A 45 7.97 -9.12 -21.37
CA SER A 45 8.97 -8.33 -20.64
C SER A 45 8.97 -6.85 -21.05
N GLY A 46 8.73 -6.54 -22.33
CA GLY A 46 8.60 -5.17 -22.82
C GLY A 46 7.38 -4.45 -22.23
N ALA A 47 6.23 -5.14 -22.17
CA ALA A 47 5.00 -4.59 -21.61
C ALA A 47 5.14 -4.36 -20.09
N PHE A 48 5.67 -5.33 -19.34
CA PHE A 48 5.97 -5.15 -17.91
C PHE A 48 7.08 -4.13 -17.63
N GLY A 49 8.03 -3.97 -18.57
CA GLY A 49 9.03 -2.91 -18.50
C GLY A 49 8.42 -1.52 -18.58
N ILE A 50 7.40 -1.32 -19.41
CA ILE A 50 6.61 -0.08 -19.47
C ILE A 50 5.93 0.18 -18.12
N LEU A 51 5.26 -0.82 -17.56
CA LEU A 51 4.62 -0.69 -16.25
C LEU A 51 5.63 -0.34 -15.16
N SER A 52 6.77 -1.04 -15.11
CA SER A 52 7.83 -0.79 -14.11
C SER A 52 8.39 0.63 -14.19
N LEU A 53 8.65 1.13 -15.40
CA LEU A 53 9.13 2.50 -15.61
C LEU A 53 8.07 3.53 -15.20
N SER A 54 6.79 3.26 -15.49
CA SER A 54 5.68 4.14 -15.11
C SER A 54 5.45 4.14 -13.59
N LEU A 55 5.63 3.02 -12.91
CA LEU A 55 5.60 2.94 -11.44
C LEU A 55 6.71 3.78 -10.79
N LEU A 56 7.93 3.78 -11.36
CA LEU A 56 9.02 4.65 -10.89
C LEU A 56 8.64 6.13 -11.05
N PHE A 57 8.07 6.50 -12.19
CA PHE A 57 7.56 7.85 -12.41
C PHE A 57 6.44 8.20 -11.43
N GLY A 58 5.47 7.31 -11.20
CA GLY A 58 4.44 7.45 -10.18
C GLY A 58 5.05 7.72 -8.80
N GLY A 59 6.07 6.94 -8.41
CA GLY A 59 6.82 7.16 -7.18
C GLY A 59 7.42 8.57 -7.08
N ALA A 60 7.97 9.11 -8.16
CA ALA A 60 8.48 10.49 -8.22
C ALA A 60 7.36 11.55 -8.12
N MET A 61 6.14 11.22 -8.56
CA MET A 61 4.96 12.10 -8.45
C MET A 61 4.35 12.11 -7.04
N ALA A 62 4.62 11.12 -6.20
CA ALA A 62 4.01 10.99 -4.88
C ALA A 62 4.19 12.23 -3.96
N PRO A 63 5.37 12.90 -3.87
CA PRO A 63 5.51 14.12 -3.08
C PRO A 63 4.66 15.28 -3.63
N ILE A 64 4.53 15.37 -4.96
CA ILE A 64 3.72 16.39 -5.61
C ILE A 64 2.25 16.18 -5.23
N ALA A 65 1.73 14.95 -5.35
CA ALA A 65 0.38 14.61 -4.94
C ALA A 65 0.14 14.93 -3.46
N GLY A 66 1.09 14.61 -2.58
CA GLY A 66 1.05 14.96 -1.17
C GLY A 66 0.98 16.46 -0.92
N HIS A 67 1.81 17.27 -1.59
CA HIS A 67 1.76 18.73 -1.50
C HIS A 67 0.45 19.32 -2.03
N LEU A 68 -0.09 18.74 -3.11
CA LEU A 68 -1.38 19.19 -3.65
C LEU A 68 -2.50 18.98 -2.62
N VAL A 69 -2.52 17.85 -1.91
CA VAL A 69 -3.48 17.63 -0.82
C VAL A 69 -3.28 18.61 0.32
N ASP A 70 -2.03 18.84 0.72
CA ASP A 70 -1.72 19.76 1.80
C ASP A 70 -2.15 21.20 1.45
N ARG A 71 -2.13 21.59 0.17
CA ARG A 71 -2.45 22.94 -0.31
C ARG A 71 -3.92 23.11 -0.68
N PHE A 72 -4.51 22.16 -1.42
CA PHE A 72 -5.83 22.30 -2.03
C PHE A 72 -6.91 21.44 -1.37
N GLY A 73 -6.53 20.59 -0.40
CA GLY A 73 -7.43 19.65 0.25
C GLY A 73 -7.66 18.37 -0.57
N GLY A 74 -8.08 17.32 0.15
CA GLY A 74 -8.27 16.00 -0.43
C GLY A 74 -9.41 15.92 -1.43
N ARG A 75 -10.48 16.68 -1.19
CA ARG A 75 -11.68 16.67 -2.04
C ARG A 75 -11.37 16.92 -3.51
N TYR A 76 -10.67 18.01 -3.80
CA TYR A 76 -10.37 18.37 -5.18
C TYR A 76 -9.28 17.48 -5.80
N VAL A 77 -8.24 17.19 -5.06
CA VAL A 77 -7.11 16.37 -5.56
C VAL A 77 -7.58 14.96 -5.90
N MET A 78 -8.34 14.29 -5.02
CA MET A 78 -8.83 12.94 -5.27
C MET A 78 -9.91 12.90 -6.34
N THR A 79 -10.82 13.90 -6.40
CA THR A 79 -11.86 13.97 -7.44
C THR A 79 -11.25 14.16 -8.82
N ILE A 80 -10.32 15.12 -8.98
CA ILE A 80 -9.63 15.36 -10.26
C ILE A 80 -8.75 14.17 -10.62
N GLY A 81 -8.00 13.61 -9.64
CA GLY A 81 -7.20 12.41 -9.85
C GLY A 81 -8.04 11.23 -10.34
N SER A 82 -9.24 11.03 -9.78
CA SER A 82 -10.17 9.99 -10.23
C SER A 82 -10.72 10.26 -11.63
N LEU A 83 -11.01 11.51 -11.95
CA LEU A 83 -11.47 11.86 -13.29
C LEU A 83 -10.37 11.57 -14.33
N VAL A 84 -9.14 12.02 -14.07
CA VAL A 84 -7.98 11.77 -14.95
C VAL A 84 -7.70 10.27 -15.06
N GLY A 85 -7.68 9.55 -13.94
CA GLY A 85 -7.44 8.11 -13.92
C GLY A 85 -8.51 7.34 -14.69
N GLY A 86 -9.78 7.67 -14.48
CA GLY A 86 -10.89 7.02 -15.18
C GLY A 86 -10.88 7.29 -16.69
N LEU A 87 -10.60 8.54 -17.11
CA LEU A 87 -10.43 8.86 -18.52
C LEU A 87 -9.22 8.13 -19.15
N ALA A 88 -8.12 7.99 -18.41
CA ALA A 88 -6.98 7.22 -18.85
C ALA A 88 -7.31 5.72 -18.97
N LEU A 89 -8.13 5.16 -18.06
CA LEU A 89 -8.61 3.78 -18.19
C LEU A 89 -9.45 3.60 -19.47
N LEU A 90 -10.34 4.54 -19.81
CA LEU A 90 -11.09 4.51 -21.07
C LEU A 90 -10.17 4.61 -22.29
N ALA A 91 -9.09 5.39 -22.19
CA ALA A 91 -8.13 5.57 -23.29
C ALA A 91 -7.35 4.29 -23.65
N PHE A 92 -7.31 3.26 -22.74
CA PHE A 92 -6.71 1.96 -23.08
C PHE A 92 -7.39 1.31 -24.28
N ALA A 93 -8.67 1.51 -24.52
CA ALA A 93 -9.37 0.98 -25.68
C ALA A 93 -8.78 1.45 -27.02
N GLY A 94 -8.15 2.64 -27.05
CA GLY A 94 -7.48 3.20 -28.20
C GLY A 94 -5.98 2.89 -28.32
N VAL A 95 -5.44 2.03 -27.45
CA VAL A 95 -4.01 1.66 -27.49
C VAL A 95 -3.72 0.87 -28.78
N SER A 96 -2.76 1.36 -29.56
CA SER A 96 -2.37 0.79 -30.86
C SER A 96 -0.89 0.41 -30.94
N GLY A 97 -0.12 0.60 -29.87
CA GLY A 97 1.30 0.27 -29.88
C GLY A 97 2.02 0.69 -28.60
N ARG A 98 3.33 0.47 -28.56
CA ARG A 98 4.19 0.67 -27.39
C ARG A 98 4.12 2.09 -26.82
N THR A 99 4.15 3.12 -27.68
CA THR A 99 4.16 4.52 -27.24
C THR A 99 2.84 4.91 -26.60
N SER A 100 1.69 4.57 -27.21
CA SER A 100 0.37 4.86 -26.65
C SER A 100 0.16 4.11 -25.32
N LEU A 101 0.58 2.85 -25.24
CA LEU A 101 0.57 2.08 -23.98
C LEU A 101 1.38 2.79 -22.89
N PHE A 102 2.63 3.16 -23.18
CA PHE A 102 3.49 3.85 -22.22
C PHE A 102 2.87 5.16 -21.69
N LEU A 103 2.36 6.01 -22.60
CA LEU A 103 1.77 7.29 -22.21
C LEU A 103 0.54 7.13 -21.34
N ILE A 104 -0.34 6.17 -21.67
CA ILE A 104 -1.56 5.93 -20.89
C ILE A 104 -1.22 5.33 -19.52
N VAL A 105 -0.31 4.35 -19.44
CA VAL A 105 0.14 3.79 -18.16
C VAL A 105 0.80 4.87 -17.30
N LEU A 106 1.58 5.76 -17.88
CA LEU A 106 2.21 6.88 -17.17
C LEU A 106 1.15 7.80 -16.54
N VAL A 107 0.07 8.11 -17.27
CA VAL A 107 -1.03 8.95 -16.77
C VAL A 107 -1.81 8.21 -15.68
N THR A 108 -2.08 6.91 -15.83
CA THR A 108 -2.79 6.12 -14.81
C THR A 108 -1.97 6.02 -13.52
N GLU A 109 -0.65 5.84 -13.61
CA GLU A 109 0.23 5.82 -12.43
C GLU A 109 0.27 7.19 -11.72
N ALA A 110 0.39 8.29 -12.48
CA ALA A 110 0.33 9.64 -11.92
C ALA A 110 -1.01 9.92 -11.23
N ALA A 111 -2.13 9.52 -11.85
CA ALA A 111 -3.46 9.62 -11.26
C ALA A 111 -3.60 8.74 -10.00
N GLY A 112 -3.04 7.53 -10.03
CA GLY A 112 -2.97 6.62 -8.89
C GLY A 112 -2.33 7.27 -7.67
N MET A 113 -1.24 8.05 -7.84
CA MET A 113 -0.62 8.78 -6.75
C MET A 113 -1.53 9.85 -6.12
N CYS A 114 -2.53 10.34 -6.87
CA CYS A 114 -3.50 11.32 -6.38
C CYS A 114 -4.72 10.70 -5.68
N VAL A 115 -4.92 9.38 -5.73
CA VAL A 115 -6.16 8.75 -5.23
C VAL A 115 -5.94 7.57 -4.29
N LEU A 116 -4.74 6.95 -4.31
CA LEU A 116 -4.45 5.78 -3.48
C LEU A 116 -4.08 6.16 -2.04
N TYR A 117 -3.70 5.17 -1.22
CA TYR A 117 -3.58 5.27 0.24
C TYR A 117 -2.89 6.54 0.76
N ASN A 118 -1.78 6.97 0.18
CA ASN A 118 -1.02 8.11 0.72
C ASN A 118 -1.87 9.38 0.74
N VAL A 119 -2.57 9.65 -0.35
CA VAL A 119 -3.44 10.81 -0.50
C VAL A 119 -4.75 10.61 0.26
N ALA A 120 -5.32 9.39 0.26
CA ALA A 120 -6.51 9.08 1.04
C ALA A 120 -6.27 9.30 2.55
N PHE A 121 -5.12 8.86 3.08
CA PHE A 121 -4.74 9.08 4.48
C PHE A 121 -4.51 10.56 4.79
N ALA A 122 -3.81 11.28 3.90
CA ALA A 122 -3.61 12.70 4.06
C ALA A 122 -4.92 13.48 4.04
N SER A 123 -5.87 13.07 3.20
CA SER A 123 -7.18 13.70 3.07
C SER A 123 -8.06 13.45 4.28
N ILE A 124 -8.13 12.19 4.77
CA ILE A 124 -9.02 11.84 5.88
C ILE A 124 -8.60 12.45 7.22
N VAL A 125 -7.28 12.60 7.43
CA VAL A 125 -6.72 13.21 8.65
C VAL A 125 -7.07 14.70 8.78
N ARG A 126 -7.35 15.37 7.68
CA ARG A 126 -7.74 16.79 7.63
C ARG A 126 -9.22 17.03 7.88
N LEU A 127 -10.06 16.00 7.81
CA LEU A 127 -11.50 16.15 8.03
C LEU A 127 -11.83 16.26 9.52
N GLU A 128 -12.72 17.18 9.86
CA GLU A 128 -13.33 17.25 11.19
C GLU A 128 -14.20 15.99 11.40
N SER A 129 -13.81 15.16 12.34
CA SER A 129 -14.45 13.87 12.61
C SER A 129 -14.44 13.53 14.10
N PRO A 130 -15.51 12.90 14.64
CA PRO A 130 -15.48 12.35 15.98
C PRO A 130 -14.61 11.10 16.11
N LEU A 131 -14.20 10.51 14.99
CA LEU A 131 -13.35 9.33 14.95
C LEU A 131 -11.87 9.74 15.01
N ARG A 132 -11.06 8.91 15.67
CA ARG A 132 -9.60 9.08 15.64
C ARG A 132 -9.05 8.85 14.23
N PRO A 133 -8.06 9.64 13.77
CA PRO A 133 -7.42 9.45 12.48
C PRO A 133 -6.92 8.02 12.25
N ALA A 134 -6.34 7.37 13.25
CA ALA A 134 -5.89 5.99 13.18
C ALA A 134 -7.04 5.02 12.84
N THR A 135 -8.20 5.18 13.49
CA THR A 135 -9.40 4.37 13.20
C THR A 135 -9.87 4.57 11.76
N MET A 136 -9.87 5.81 11.28
CA MET A 136 -10.26 6.13 9.91
C MET A 136 -9.31 5.50 8.89
N ILE A 137 -8.00 5.55 9.13
CA ILE A 137 -6.98 4.89 8.31
C ILE A 137 -7.16 3.37 8.31
N SER A 138 -7.41 2.77 9.48
CA SER A 138 -7.64 1.32 9.60
C SER A 138 -8.85 0.87 8.79
N ILE A 139 -9.97 1.62 8.84
CA ILE A 139 -11.17 1.34 8.02
C ILE A 139 -10.81 1.37 6.52
N ILE A 140 -10.17 2.43 6.06
CA ILE A 140 -9.76 2.57 4.65
C ILE A 140 -8.91 1.39 4.20
N THR A 141 -7.93 0.99 5.01
CA THR A 141 -7.02 -0.11 4.67
C THR A 141 -7.70 -1.47 4.71
N LEU A 142 -8.69 -1.66 5.61
CA LEU A 142 -9.47 -2.90 5.67
C LEU A 142 -10.21 -3.12 4.34
N PHE A 143 -10.90 -2.11 3.83
CA PHE A 143 -11.59 -2.16 2.53
C PHE A 143 -10.61 -2.42 1.39
N GLY A 144 -9.55 -1.62 1.26
CA GLY A 144 -8.57 -1.80 0.19
C GLY A 144 -7.83 -3.14 0.23
N GLY A 145 -7.85 -3.82 1.39
CA GLY A 145 -7.25 -5.15 1.55
C GLY A 145 -7.92 -6.24 0.74
N VAL A 146 -9.19 -6.10 0.40
CA VAL A 146 -9.94 -7.10 -0.38
C VAL A 146 -9.95 -6.79 -1.88
N ALA A 147 -9.28 -5.70 -2.31
CA ALA A 147 -9.30 -5.27 -3.71
C ALA A 147 -8.80 -6.35 -4.68
N SER A 148 -7.68 -7.02 -4.40
CA SER A 148 -7.16 -8.10 -5.25
C SER A 148 -8.08 -9.30 -5.30
N THR A 149 -8.71 -9.66 -4.18
CA THR A 149 -9.66 -10.77 -4.07
C THR A 149 -10.89 -10.54 -4.95
N ILE A 150 -11.32 -9.28 -5.10
CA ILE A 150 -12.48 -8.92 -5.92
C ILE A 150 -12.05 -8.74 -7.38
N PHE A 151 -11.00 -7.97 -7.63
CA PHE A 151 -10.71 -7.49 -8.99
C PHE A 151 -10.00 -8.49 -9.89
N TRP A 152 -9.21 -9.41 -9.36
CA TRP A 152 -8.61 -10.45 -10.21
C TRP A 152 -9.69 -11.33 -10.87
N PRO A 153 -10.64 -11.95 -10.13
CA PRO A 153 -11.69 -12.73 -10.77
C PRO A 153 -12.65 -11.88 -11.60
N VAL A 154 -12.99 -10.65 -11.17
CA VAL A 154 -13.85 -9.76 -11.94
C VAL A 154 -13.20 -9.37 -13.26
N THR A 155 -11.93 -8.96 -13.26
CA THR A 155 -11.20 -8.59 -14.49
C THR A 155 -11.06 -9.77 -15.43
N LEU A 156 -10.76 -10.97 -14.90
CA LEU A 156 -10.66 -12.19 -15.71
C LEU A 156 -12.02 -12.58 -16.32
N ALA A 157 -13.09 -12.49 -15.55
CA ALA A 157 -14.44 -12.78 -16.03
C ALA A 157 -14.87 -11.79 -17.13
N LEU A 158 -14.57 -10.51 -16.96
CA LEU A 158 -14.83 -9.49 -18.00
C LEU A 158 -14.00 -9.77 -19.25
N TYR A 159 -12.71 -10.06 -19.11
CA TYR A 159 -11.84 -10.39 -20.24
C TYR A 159 -12.33 -11.63 -21.00
N ASN A 160 -12.78 -12.67 -20.30
CA ASN A 160 -13.31 -13.89 -20.95
C ASN A 160 -14.64 -13.67 -21.67
N ALA A 161 -15.44 -12.69 -21.24
CA ALA A 161 -16.73 -12.36 -21.85
C ALA A 161 -16.64 -11.31 -22.97
N LEU A 162 -15.65 -10.45 -22.88
CA LEU A 162 -15.41 -9.33 -23.79
C LEU A 162 -14.03 -9.52 -24.46
N ASP A 163 -13.29 -8.46 -24.61
CA ASP A 163 -11.85 -8.49 -24.88
C ASP A 163 -11.15 -7.54 -23.89
N TRP A 164 -9.83 -7.33 -24.01
CA TRP A 164 -9.10 -6.45 -23.13
C TRP A 164 -9.49 -4.97 -23.31
N ARG A 165 -9.87 -4.53 -24.53
CA ARG A 165 -10.28 -3.15 -24.81
C ARG A 165 -11.60 -2.82 -24.13
N ASP A 166 -12.60 -3.65 -24.36
CA ASP A 166 -13.93 -3.49 -23.75
C ASP A 166 -13.87 -3.70 -22.23
N THR A 167 -13.00 -4.60 -21.75
CA THR A 167 -12.77 -4.73 -20.31
C THR A 167 -12.26 -3.42 -19.70
N TRP A 168 -11.29 -2.74 -20.33
CA TRP A 168 -10.84 -1.43 -19.86
C TRP A 168 -11.93 -0.36 -19.91
N LEU A 169 -12.80 -0.38 -20.92
CA LEU A 169 -13.95 0.53 -20.99
C LEU A 169 -14.90 0.31 -19.81
N VAL A 170 -15.28 -0.93 -19.53
CA VAL A 170 -16.15 -1.27 -18.40
C VAL A 170 -15.53 -0.85 -17.07
N LEU A 171 -14.25 -1.19 -16.85
CA LEU A 171 -13.52 -0.80 -15.64
C LEU A 171 -13.40 0.72 -15.51
N GLY A 172 -13.12 1.44 -16.59
CA GLY A 172 -13.00 2.89 -16.61
C GLY A 172 -14.34 3.60 -16.30
N VAL A 173 -15.43 3.14 -16.90
CA VAL A 173 -16.79 3.66 -16.61
C VAL A 173 -17.15 3.39 -15.15
N ALA A 174 -16.96 2.16 -14.66
CA ALA A 174 -17.24 1.81 -13.27
C ALA A 174 -16.41 2.66 -12.30
N TYR A 175 -15.13 2.87 -12.62
CA TYR A 175 -14.25 3.72 -11.81
C TYR A 175 -14.73 5.16 -11.75
N LEU A 176 -15.10 5.76 -12.91
CA LEU A 176 -15.61 7.13 -12.97
C LEU A 176 -16.92 7.29 -12.19
N VAL A 177 -17.87 6.39 -12.42
CA VAL A 177 -19.21 6.45 -11.80
C VAL A 177 -19.15 6.25 -10.29
N ILE A 178 -18.23 5.45 -9.78
CA ILE A 178 -18.10 5.14 -8.35
C ILE A 178 -17.13 6.11 -7.67
N SER A 179 -15.89 6.23 -8.18
CA SER A 179 -14.83 6.93 -7.44
C SER A 179 -14.97 8.44 -7.47
N VAL A 180 -15.35 9.03 -8.59
CA VAL A 180 -15.48 10.51 -8.72
C VAL A 180 -16.55 11.06 -7.77
N PRO A 181 -17.80 10.56 -7.75
CA PRO A 181 -18.79 11.06 -6.82
C PRO A 181 -18.42 10.79 -5.36
N ILE A 182 -17.90 9.61 -5.06
CA ILE A 182 -17.54 9.28 -3.68
C ILE A 182 -16.45 10.23 -3.17
N HIS A 183 -15.38 10.47 -3.93
CA HIS A 183 -14.32 11.40 -3.51
C HIS A 183 -14.89 12.82 -3.30
N TYR A 184 -15.77 13.27 -4.19
CA TYR A 184 -16.35 14.60 -4.07
C TYR A 184 -17.28 14.74 -2.86
N PHE A 185 -18.14 13.76 -2.58
CA PHE A 185 -19.10 13.83 -1.49
C PHE A 185 -18.56 13.35 -0.13
N ALA A 186 -17.74 12.30 -0.10
CA ALA A 186 -17.17 11.79 1.15
C ALA A 186 -16.19 12.80 1.80
N LEU A 187 -15.48 13.56 0.97
CA LEU A 187 -14.54 14.59 1.42
C LEU A 187 -15.14 16.01 1.44
N SER A 188 -16.47 16.16 1.39
CA SER A 188 -17.15 17.45 1.43
C SER A 188 -17.29 18.05 2.83
N GLY A 189 -16.82 17.37 3.87
CA GLY A 189 -16.83 17.84 5.24
C GLY A 189 -15.96 19.08 5.45
N LYS A 190 -16.15 19.72 6.60
CA LYS A 190 -15.31 20.81 7.02
C LYS A 190 -13.88 20.29 7.23
N GLU A 191 -12.92 20.89 6.56
CA GLU A 191 -11.52 20.62 6.83
C GLU A 191 -11.09 21.39 8.08
N THR A 192 -10.42 20.70 8.97
CA THR A 192 -9.77 21.31 10.14
C THR A 192 -8.52 22.03 9.68
N ASP A 193 -8.27 23.22 10.21
CA ASP A 193 -6.98 23.90 10.00
C ASP A 193 -5.86 22.91 10.36
N PRO A 194 -4.78 22.84 9.57
CA PRO A 194 -3.65 21.97 9.88
C PRO A 194 -3.08 22.14 11.29
N GLN A 195 -3.22 23.34 11.89
CA GLN A 195 -2.82 23.60 13.26
C GLN A 195 -3.79 22.96 14.28
N ASP A 196 -5.09 22.97 14.00
CA ASP A 196 -6.09 22.37 14.87
C ASP A 196 -6.19 20.86 14.69
N ALA A 197 -5.99 20.35 13.48
CA ALA A 197 -5.78 18.93 13.23
C ALA A 197 -4.56 18.40 14.00
N ALA A 198 -3.47 19.19 14.06
CA ALA A 198 -2.30 18.86 14.87
C ALA A 198 -2.63 18.78 16.36
N LYS A 199 -3.45 19.70 16.91
CA LYS A 199 -3.88 19.66 18.32
C LYS A 199 -4.73 18.44 18.63
N ASN A 200 -5.58 18.02 17.70
CA ASN A 200 -6.40 16.81 17.89
C ASN A 200 -5.57 15.52 17.88
N VAL A 201 -4.53 15.46 17.05
CA VAL A 201 -3.55 14.36 17.06
C VAL A 201 -2.65 14.42 18.30
N GLN A 202 -2.27 15.64 18.72
CA GLN A 202 -1.43 15.86 19.90
C GLN A 202 -2.12 15.53 21.25
N LYS A 203 -3.46 15.49 21.27
CA LYS A 203 -4.21 14.99 22.45
C LYS A 203 -3.93 13.52 22.73
N ASP A 204 -3.57 12.74 21.72
CA ASP A 204 -3.30 11.31 21.91
C ASP A 204 -1.83 11.04 22.31
N TRP A 205 -0.87 11.74 21.68
CA TRP A 205 0.57 11.47 21.87
C TRP A 205 1.44 12.72 21.70
N PRO A 206 2.53 12.88 22.49
CA PRO A 206 3.51 13.94 22.28
C PRO A 206 4.22 13.73 20.93
N LEU A 207 4.54 14.84 20.24
CA LEU A 207 5.23 14.82 18.96
C LEU A 207 6.76 14.92 19.14
N LEU A 208 7.49 14.40 18.18
CA LEU A 208 8.94 14.61 18.10
C LEU A 208 9.25 16.05 17.65
N ASP A 209 10.23 16.67 18.28
CA ASP A 209 10.72 18.00 17.97
C ASP A 209 12.26 18.04 17.79
N GLY A 210 12.80 19.18 17.42
CA GLY A 210 14.24 19.45 17.32
C GLY A 210 15.04 18.39 16.56
N SER A 211 16.09 17.88 17.18
CA SER A 211 16.98 16.84 16.66
C SER A 211 16.29 15.49 16.54
N ASP A 212 15.42 15.16 17.48
CA ASP A 212 14.70 13.89 17.50
C ASP A 212 13.71 13.76 16.35
N ARG A 213 13.14 14.87 15.90
CA ARG A 213 12.30 14.90 14.70
C ARG A 213 13.06 14.46 13.44
N ARG A 214 14.30 14.96 13.23
CA ARG A 214 15.14 14.59 12.07
C ARG A 214 15.60 13.14 12.18
N ARG A 215 16.07 12.74 13.35
CA ARG A 215 16.50 11.35 13.64
C ARG A 215 15.36 10.37 13.46
N GLY A 216 14.18 10.67 14.01
CA GLY A 216 12.99 9.84 13.89
C GLY A 216 12.54 9.68 12.44
N MET A 217 12.57 10.75 11.64
CA MET A 217 12.24 10.67 10.22
C MET A 217 13.22 9.77 9.47
N LEU A 218 14.52 9.93 9.66
CA LEU A 218 15.55 9.13 8.99
C LEU A 218 15.36 7.65 9.28
N TRP A 219 15.30 7.27 10.55
CA TRP A 219 15.22 5.87 10.96
C TRP A 219 13.89 5.22 10.62
N MET A 220 12.79 5.98 10.67
CA MET A 220 11.48 5.51 10.22
C MET A 220 11.47 5.23 8.71
N VAL A 221 12.03 6.14 7.90
CA VAL A 221 12.14 5.93 6.44
C VAL A 221 13.00 4.71 6.12
N ILE A 222 14.14 4.55 6.78
CA ILE A 222 14.99 3.37 6.63
C ILE A 222 14.21 2.10 6.96
N SER A 223 13.57 2.05 8.12
CA SER A 223 12.78 0.89 8.54
C SER A 223 11.64 0.58 7.56
N PHE A 224 10.88 1.58 7.12
CA PHE A 224 9.80 1.41 6.15
C PHE A 224 10.30 0.94 4.78
N THR A 225 11.43 1.46 4.33
CA THR A 225 12.01 1.09 3.04
C THR A 225 12.46 -0.38 3.05
N PHE A 226 13.22 -0.80 4.05
CA PHE A 226 13.67 -2.19 4.14
C PHE A 226 12.51 -3.16 4.38
N SER A 227 11.54 -2.83 5.22
CA SER A 227 10.35 -3.69 5.41
C SER A 227 9.44 -3.72 4.18
N GLY A 228 9.40 -2.65 3.39
CA GLY A 228 8.66 -2.57 2.13
C GLY A 228 9.32 -3.35 0.99
N PHE A 229 10.66 -3.34 0.92
CA PHE A 229 11.45 -4.05 -0.06
C PHE A 229 11.11 -5.56 -0.12
N LEU A 230 10.79 -6.14 1.03
CA LEU A 230 10.43 -7.55 1.14
C LEU A 230 9.10 -7.89 0.47
N MET A 231 8.17 -6.94 0.42
CA MET A 231 6.86 -7.17 -0.20
C MET A 231 7.00 -7.50 -1.69
N GLY A 232 7.84 -6.76 -2.42
CA GLY A 232 8.12 -7.02 -3.83
C GLY A 232 8.70 -8.41 -4.06
N ALA A 233 9.68 -8.81 -3.24
CA ALA A 233 10.30 -10.11 -3.31
C ALA A 233 9.33 -11.27 -3.02
N VAL A 234 8.53 -11.15 -1.94
CA VAL A 234 7.55 -12.18 -1.57
C VAL A 234 6.47 -12.31 -2.65
N MET A 235 5.96 -11.19 -3.19
CA MET A 235 4.91 -11.25 -4.21
C MET A 235 5.36 -11.88 -5.53
N THR A 236 6.63 -11.76 -5.89
CA THR A 236 7.16 -12.27 -7.17
C THR A 236 7.77 -13.66 -7.07
N LEU A 237 8.43 -13.98 -5.95
CA LEU A 237 9.26 -15.17 -5.84
C LEU A 237 8.76 -16.20 -4.84
N TRP A 238 7.59 -15.96 -4.24
CA TRP A 238 7.01 -16.86 -3.24
C TRP A 238 6.92 -18.29 -3.73
N VAL A 239 6.30 -18.50 -4.90
CA VAL A 239 6.07 -19.84 -5.45
C VAL A 239 7.40 -20.55 -5.73
N THR A 240 8.33 -19.87 -6.40
CA THR A 240 9.66 -20.41 -6.71
C THR A 240 10.41 -20.80 -5.44
N ASN A 241 10.48 -19.90 -4.47
CA ASN A 241 11.21 -20.16 -3.22
C ASN A 241 10.61 -21.32 -2.43
N VAL A 242 9.28 -21.47 -2.41
CA VAL A 242 8.59 -22.58 -1.72
C VAL A 242 8.79 -23.89 -2.48
N GLN A 243 8.83 -23.87 -3.82
CA GLN A 243 9.18 -25.05 -4.62
C GLN A 243 10.61 -25.53 -4.34
N ASP A 244 11.55 -24.62 -4.20
CA ASP A 244 12.94 -24.93 -3.86
C ASP A 244 13.11 -25.53 -2.47
N LEU A 245 12.11 -25.36 -1.57
CA LEU A 245 12.05 -26.09 -0.28
C LEU A 245 11.54 -27.53 -0.42
N GLY A 246 11.27 -27.99 -1.63
CA GLY A 246 10.81 -29.36 -1.94
C GLY A 246 9.29 -29.51 -2.05
N HIS A 247 8.54 -28.43 -2.13
CA HIS A 247 7.08 -28.47 -2.25
C HIS A 247 6.59 -28.42 -3.70
N SER A 248 5.40 -28.95 -3.96
CA SER A 248 4.76 -28.84 -5.26
C SER A 248 4.33 -27.39 -5.57
N ALA A 249 4.27 -27.05 -6.86
CA ALA A 249 3.75 -25.74 -7.30
C ALA A 249 2.32 -25.46 -6.79
N ALA A 250 1.48 -26.50 -6.71
CA ALA A 250 0.12 -26.39 -6.19
C ALA A 250 0.12 -25.97 -4.70
N LEU A 251 0.96 -26.59 -3.87
CA LEU A 251 1.08 -26.21 -2.46
C LEU A 251 1.65 -24.81 -2.30
N ALA A 252 2.67 -24.46 -3.07
CA ALA A 252 3.27 -23.12 -3.05
C ALA A 252 2.24 -22.04 -3.39
N ALA A 253 1.39 -22.29 -4.39
CA ALA A 253 0.29 -21.39 -4.76
C ALA A 253 -0.76 -21.27 -3.65
N VAL A 254 -1.17 -22.40 -3.03
CA VAL A 254 -2.13 -22.40 -1.92
C VAL A 254 -1.56 -21.63 -0.72
N ALA A 255 -0.31 -21.86 -0.36
CA ALA A 255 0.34 -21.15 0.74
C ALA A 255 0.46 -19.64 0.45
N GLY A 256 0.76 -19.25 -0.80
CA GLY A 256 0.75 -17.86 -1.22
C GLY A 256 -0.65 -17.23 -1.13
N ALA A 257 -1.70 -17.98 -1.48
CA ALA A 257 -3.08 -17.53 -1.37
C ALA A 257 -3.51 -17.28 0.10
N VAL A 258 -2.88 -17.93 1.08
CA VAL A 258 -3.12 -17.70 2.52
C VAL A 258 -2.70 -16.29 2.96
N ILE A 259 -1.67 -15.72 2.33
CA ILE A 259 -1.14 -14.39 2.70
C ILE A 259 -2.25 -13.32 2.68
N GLY A 260 -3.09 -13.29 1.63
CA GLY A 260 -4.12 -12.27 1.46
C GLY A 260 -5.16 -12.23 2.59
N PRO A 261 -5.87 -13.32 2.87
CA PRO A 261 -6.80 -13.41 4.00
C PRO A 261 -6.15 -13.03 5.34
N PHE A 262 -4.93 -13.50 5.60
CA PHE A 262 -4.24 -13.18 6.85
C PHE A 262 -3.76 -11.73 6.94
N LYS A 263 -3.50 -11.04 5.81
CA LYS A 263 -3.36 -9.57 5.81
C LYS A 263 -4.63 -8.88 6.33
N THR A 264 -5.79 -9.35 5.91
CA THR A 264 -7.07 -8.83 6.39
C THR A 264 -7.29 -9.12 7.86
N VAL A 265 -7.01 -10.35 8.31
CA VAL A 265 -7.04 -10.72 9.74
C VAL A 265 -6.13 -9.83 10.56
N GLY A 266 -4.88 -9.60 10.13
CA GLY A 266 -3.94 -8.71 10.80
C GLY A 266 -4.47 -7.29 10.96
N ARG A 267 -5.11 -6.73 9.91
CA ARG A 267 -5.76 -5.40 9.98
C ARG A 267 -6.94 -5.36 10.93
N MET A 268 -7.76 -6.43 10.95
CA MET A 268 -8.88 -6.53 11.89
C MET A 268 -8.38 -6.60 13.35
N LEU A 269 -7.36 -7.42 13.61
CA LEU A 269 -6.75 -7.52 14.94
C LEU A 269 -6.16 -6.18 15.38
N GLU A 270 -5.46 -5.48 14.48
CA GLU A 270 -4.94 -4.15 14.75
C GLU A 270 -6.06 -3.18 15.12
N MET A 271 -7.12 -3.11 14.33
CA MET A 271 -8.24 -2.20 14.58
C MET A 271 -8.93 -2.44 15.93
N VAL A 272 -9.01 -3.71 16.38
CA VAL A 272 -9.66 -4.10 17.63
C VAL A 272 -8.72 -3.90 18.83
N PHE A 273 -7.48 -4.38 18.74
CA PHE A 273 -6.56 -4.46 19.88
C PHE A 273 -5.62 -3.27 20.01
N SER A 274 -5.31 -2.58 18.91
CA SER A 274 -4.33 -1.47 18.91
C SER A 274 -4.96 -0.11 19.17
N ARG A 275 -6.26 -0.05 19.44
CA ARG A 275 -7.01 1.21 19.63
C ARG A 275 -6.37 2.17 20.65
N ASN A 276 -5.72 1.63 21.67
CA ASN A 276 -5.07 2.40 22.76
C ASN A 276 -3.53 2.28 22.72
N LEU A 277 -2.97 1.57 21.73
CA LEU A 277 -1.53 1.42 21.61
C LEU A 277 -0.93 2.58 20.78
N HIS A 278 0.28 2.97 21.15
CA HIS A 278 1.05 3.90 20.32
C HIS A 278 1.44 3.22 19.01
N PRO A 279 1.37 3.90 17.84
CA PRO A 279 1.72 3.30 16.55
C PRO A 279 3.14 2.71 16.45
N LEU A 280 4.07 3.14 17.30
CA LEU A 280 5.38 2.47 17.44
C LEU A 280 5.22 1.01 17.90
N MET A 281 4.34 0.75 18.88
CA MET A 281 4.09 -0.61 19.37
C MET A 281 3.41 -1.47 18.31
N THR A 282 2.45 -0.90 17.60
CA THR A 282 1.76 -1.58 16.49
C THR A 282 2.76 -1.96 15.40
N TYR A 283 3.68 -1.05 15.06
CA TYR A 283 4.66 -1.29 14.01
C TYR A 283 5.70 -2.35 14.40
N ILE A 284 6.23 -2.33 15.62
CA ILE A 284 7.18 -3.38 16.06
C ILE A 284 6.52 -4.75 16.15
N LEU A 285 5.25 -4.82 16.59
CA LEU A 285 4.50 -6.07 16.58
C LEU A 285 4.32 -6.61 15.15
N ALA A 286 4.05 -5.74 14.19
CA ALA A 286 3.96 -6.10 12.78
C ALA A 286 5.29 -6.63 12.22
N LEU A 287 6.41 -5.98 12.54
CA LEU A 287 7.74 -6.46 12.17
C LEU A 287 8.05 -7.81 12.83
N GLY A 288 7.70 -7.98 14.10
CA GLY A 288 7.86 -9.23 14.86
C GLY A 288 7.06 -10.38 14.24
N LEU A 289 5.79 -10.17 13.87
CA LEU A 289 4.98 -11.17 13.18
C LEU A 289 5.58 -11.53 11.81
N THR A 290 6.01 -10.54 11.04
CA THR A 290 6.68 -10.79 9.75
C THR A 290 7.96 -11.61 9.94
N MET A 291 8.77 -11.28 10.94
CA MET A 291 9.99 -12.03 11.30
C MET A 291 9.67 -13.46 11.72
N SER A 292 8.66 -13.64 12.58
CA SER A 292 8.22 -14.97 13.00
C SER A 292 7.78 -15.82 11.80
N GLY A 293 7.14 -15.21 10.80
CA GLY A 293 6.80 -15.88 9.54
C GLY A 293 8.04 -16.43 8.82
N PHE A 294 9.06 -15.60 8.60
CA PHE A 294 10.30 -16.04 7.97
C PHE A 294 11.07 -17.07 8.83
N CYS A 295 11.14 -16.85 10.13
CA CYS A 295 11.78 -17.83 11.04
C CYS A 295 11.04 -19.19 11.00
N THR A 296 9.73 -19.21 10.93
CA THR A 296 8.95 -20.45 10.80
C THR A 296 9.28 -21.16 9.49
N ILE A 297 9.34 -20.44 8.37
CA ILE A 297 9.74 -21.01 7.07
C ILE A 297 11.17 -21.56 7.13
N LEU A 298 12.11 -20.83 7.71
CA LEU A 298 13.50 -21.27 7.81
C LEU A 298 13.67 -22.48 8.72
N ALA A 299 12.90 -22.58 9.79
CA ALA A 299 13.01 -23.67 10.77
C ALA A 299 12.29 -24.95 10.32
N VAL A 300 11.07 -24.83 9.79
CA VAL A 300 10.16 -25.95 9.49
C VAL A 300 9.47 -25.85 8.13
N GLY A 301 9.98 -25.01 7.23
CA GLY A 301 9.40 -24.79 5.90
C GLY A 301 9.49 -25.99 4.95
N PHE A 302 10.23 -27.03 5.31
CA PHE A 302 10.20 -28.34 4.63
C PHE A 302 8.88 -29.09 4.86
N SER A 303 8.07 -28.68 5.82
CA SER A 303 6.75 -29.23 6.13
C SER A 303 5.63 -28.36 5.61
N VAL A 304 4.51 -28.97 5.21
CA VAL A 304 3.31 -28.25 4.74
C VAL A 304 2.77 -27.26 5.79
N PRO A 305 2.60 -27.67 7.08
CA PRO A 305 2.17 -26.72 8.11
C PRO A 305 3.14 -25.56 8.30
N GLY A 306 4.46 -25.80 8.21
CA GLY A 306 5.48 -24.77 8.35
C GLY A 306 5.36 -23.64 7.32
N VAL A 307 5.17 -23.98 6.04
CA VAL A 307 4.97 -23.01 4.97
C VAL A 307 3.67 -22.24 5.15
N ILE A 308 2.56 -22.93 5.49
CA ILE A 308 1.25 -22.29 5.68
C ILE A 308 1.25 -21.35 6.88
N ILE A 309 1.79 -21.78 8.03
CA ILE A 309 1.91 -20.94 9.23
C ILE A 309 2.82 -19.74 8.97
N GLY A 310 3.96 -19.97 8.31
CA GLY A 310 4.87 -18.89 7.92
C GLY A 310 4.21 -17.85 7.02
N ALA A 311 3.45 -18.31 6.01
CA ALA A 311 2.66 -17.44 5.13
C ALA A 311 1.61 -16.63 5.88
N ALA A 312 0.90 -17.27 6.83
CA ALA A 312 -0.12 -16.63 7.65
C ALA A 312 0.48 -15.54 8.56
N LEU A 313 1.57 -15.85 9.25
CA LEU A 313 2.28 -14.89 10.11
C LEU A 313 2.85 -13.71 9.32
N TYR A 314 3.48 -13.99 8.18
CA TYR A 314 3.92 -12.94 7.25
C TYR A 314 2.75 -12.06 6.82
N GLY A 315 1.64 -12.68 6.40
CA GLY A 315 0.44 -11.96 5.97
C GLY A 315 -0.11 -11.05 7.06
N MET A 316 -0.28 -11.54 8.29
CA MET A 316 -0.74 -10.72 9.42
C MET A 316 0.17 -9.54 9.68
N GLY A 317 1.49 -9.76 9.75
CA GLY A 317 2.47 -8.70 9.93
C GLY A 317 2.41 -7.64 8.82
N ASP A 318 2.34 -8.06 7.56
CA ASP A 318 2.26 -7.14 6.42
C ASP A 318 0.95 -6.34 6.38
N GLY A 319 -0.16 -6.97 6.81
CA GLY A 319 -1.45 -6.30 6.97
C GLY A 319 -1.38 -5.15 7.99
N ILE A 320 -0.82 -5.41 9.17
CA ILE A 320 -0.62 -4.40 10.23
C ILE A 320 0.35 -3.31 9.79
N LYS A 321 1.47 -3.66 9.10
CA LYS A 321 2.42 -2.68 8.57
C LYS A 321 1.76 -1.66 7.65
N THR A 322 0.77 -2.08 6.86
CA THR A 322 0.04 -1.18 5.97
C THR A 322 -0.66 -0.05 6.74
N ILE A 323 -1.27 -0.35 7.89
CA ILE A 323 -1.89 0.65 8.77
C ILE A 323 -0.81 1.52 9.42
N ALA A 324 0.25 0.89 9.94
CA ALA A 324 1.34 1.60 10.59
C ALA A 324 2.04 2.63 9.66
N ARG A 325 2.13 2.35 8.35
CA ARG A 325 2.66 3.31 7.37
C ARG A 325 1.87 4.63 7.32
N GLY A 326 0.58 4.58 7.60
CA GLY A 326 -0.25 5.78 7.74
C GLY A 326 -0.20 6.38 9.14
N THR A 327 -0.35 5.56 10.17
CA THR A 327 -0.55 6.05 11.54
C THR A 327 0.75 6.49 12.22
N LEU A 328 1.88 5.83 11.97
CA LEU A 328 3.15 6.15 12.64
C LEU A 328 3.72 7.52 12.26
N PRO A 329 3.80 7.92 10.96
CA PRO A 329 4.23 9.27 10.60
C PRO A 329 3.34 10.36 11.20
N LEU A 330 2.03 10.08 11.31
CA LEU A 330 1.07 10.99 11.92
C LEU A 330 1.32 11.15 13.42
N ALA A 331 1.50 10.05 14.14
CA ALA A 331 1.72 10.05 15.59
C ALA A 331 3.06 10.69 16.00
N LEU A 332 4.12 10.53 15.19
CA LEU A 332 5.44 11.08 15.50
C LEU A 332 5.62 12.54 15.09
N PHE A 333 5.01 12.96 13.97
CA PHE A 333 5.32 14.26 13.34
C PHE A 333 4.10 15.18 13.17
N GLY A 334 2.90 14.71 13.52
CA GLY A 334 1.65 15.45 13.44
C GLY A 334 1.11 15.62 12.01
N ALA A 335 -0.03 16.30 11.93
CA ALA A 335 -0.79 16.47 10.68
C ALA A 335 -0.20 17.53 9.73
N LYS A 336 0.58 18.49 10.22
CA LYS A 336 1.15 19.54 9.37
C LYS A 336 2.15 18.94 8.35
N GLY A 337 1.90 19.16 7.05
CA GLY A 337 2.71 18.60 5.97
C GLY A 337 2.70 17.06 5.90
N TYR A 338 1.65 16.43 6.38
CA TYR A 338 1.54 14.98 6.44
C TYR A 338 1.46 14.36 5.04
N GLY A 339 0.72 14.97 4.11
CA GLY A 339 0.62 14.50 2.73
C GLY A 339 1.97 14.50 2.01
N ALA A 340 2.70 15.61 2.06
CA ALA A 340 4.04 15.71 1.50
C ALA A 340 5.01 14.69 2.12
N ARG A 341 4.92 14.47 3.42
CA ARG A 341 5.75 13.50 4.15
C ARG A 341 5.49 12.07 3.67
N LEU A 342 4.22 11.68 3.55
CA LEU A 342 3.85 10.37 3.00
C LEU A 342 4.33 10.22 1.56
N GLY A 343 4.25 11.28 0.76
CA GLY A 343 4.77 11.29 -0.60
C GLY A 343 6.27 11.00 -0.67
N TRP A 344 7.09 11.69 0.13
CA TRP A 344 8.53 11.43 0.19
C TRP A 344 8.88 10.03 0.68
N ILE A 345 8.17 9.54 1.71
CA ILE A 345 8.33 8.16 2.19
C ILE A 345 8.00 7.17 1.06
N ALA A 346 6.93 7.42 0.30
CA ALA A 346 6.52 6.57 -0.81
C ALA A 346 7.58 6.55 -1.92
N THR A 347 8.08 7.71 -2.34
CA THR A 347 9.12 7.83 -3.38
C THR A 347 10.34 6.97 -3.03
N LEU A 348 10.90 7.17 -1.85
CA LEU A 348 12.09 6.43 -1.40
C LEU A 348 11.82 4.94 -1.32
N SER A 349 10.68 4.54 -0.75
CA SER A 349 10.31 3.13 -0.66
C SER A 349 10.10 2.51 -2.04
N MET A 350 9.39 3.16 -2.95
CA MET A 350 9.10 2.62 -4.29
C MET A 350 10.37 2.50 -5.14
N SER A 351 11.29 3.46 -5.05
CA SER A 351 12.56 3.41 -5.78
C SER A 351 13.41 2.21 -5.36
N VAL A 352 13.48 1.92 -4.07
CA VAL A 352 14.23 0.76 -3.56
C VAL A 352 13.47 -0.54 -3.85
N ASN A 353 12.15 -0.56 -3.65
CA ASN A 353 11.33 -1.76 -3.85
C ASN A 353 11.35 -2.25 -5.32
N ALA A 354 11.54 -1.35 -6.29
CA ALA A 354 11.66 -1.72 -7.70
C ALA A 354 12.83 -2.68 -7.96
N ALA A 355 13.89 -2.65 -7.15
CA ALA A 355 15.02 -3.57 -7.27
C ALA A 355 14.80 -4.94 -6.60
N ALA A 356 13.77 -5.09 -5.75
CA ALA A 356 13.57 -6.30 -4.95
C ALA A 356 13.37 -7.57 -5.78
N PRO A 357 12.50 -7.60 -6.82
CA PRO A 357 12.30 -8.80 -7.62
C PRO A 357 13.60 -9.27 -8.28
N PHE A 358 14.37 -8.36 -8.84
CA PHE A 358 15.64 -8.67 -9.50
C PHE A 358 16.68 -9.18 -8.50
N THR A 359 16.87 -8.48 -7.39
CA THR A 359 17.84 -8.87 -6.36
C THR A 359 17.57 -10.27 -5.81
N PHE A 360 16.30 -10.55 -5.48
CA PHE A 360 15.93 -11.85 -4.92
C PHE A 360 15.84 -12.95 -5.96
N ALA A 361 15.56 -12.64 -7.23
CA ALA A 361 15.67 -13.61 -8.32
C ALA A 361 17.11 -14.11 -8.46
N LEU A 362 18.11 -13.22 -8.44
CA LEU A 362 19.52 -13.61 -8.45
C LEU A 362 19.91 -14.47 -7.25
N ILE A 363 19.43 -14.11 -6.05
CA ILE A 363 19.71 -14.90 -4.84
C ILE A 363 19.08 -16.29 -4.98
N THR A 364 17.84 -16.39 -5.42
CA THR A 364 17.13 -17.67 -5.60
C THR A 364 17.82 -18.54 -6.66
N GLU A 365 18.17 -17.96 -7.80
CA GLU A 365 18.82 -18.67 -8.90
C GLU A 365 20.17 -19.26 -8.53
N HIS A 366 21.00 -18.52 -7.74
CA HIS A 366 22.36 -18.94 -7.41
C HIS A 366 22.45 -19.73 -6.09
N PHE A 367 21.55 -19.48 -5.15
CA PHE A 367 21.65 -20.00 -3.77
C PHE A 367 20.40 -20.73 -3.29
N GLY A 368 19.32 -20.74 -4.07
CA GLY A 368 18.07 -21.42 -3.75
C GLY A 368 17.14 -20.65 -2.80
N GLY A 369 15.92 -21.16 -2.69
CA GLY A 369 14.80 -20.50 -1.97
C GLY A 369 15.04 -20.38 -0.46
N TRP A 370 15.75 -21.33 0.17
CA TRP A 370 16.05 -21.23 1.59
C TRP A 370 16.93 -20.02 1.89
N VAL A 371 18.01 -19.82 1.10
CA VAL A 371 18.90 -18.65 1.24
C VAL A 371 18.16 -17.36 0.92
N SER A 372 17.23 -17.39 -0.03
CA SER A 372 16.35 -16.24 -0.35
C SER A 372 15.51 -15.85 0.86
N PHE A 373 14.85 -16.79 1.55
CA PHE A 373 14.12 -16.50 2.78
C PHE A 373 15.04 -16.03 3.92
N ALA A 374 16.23 -16.59 4.04
CA ALA A 374 17.22 -16.13 5.03
C ALA A 374 17.67 -14.69 4.76
N ALA A 375 17.90 -14.32 3.50
CA ALA A 375 18.22 -12.97 3.10
C ALA A 375 17.05 -12.00 3.37
N MET A 376 15.80 -12.44 3.13
CA MET A 376 14.61 -11.66 3.51
C MET A 376 14.54 -11.42 5.03
N ALA A 377 14.80 -12.44 5.84
CA ALA A 377 14.86 -12.31 7.30
C ALA A 377 15.97 -11.37 7.74
N ALA A 378 17.16 -11.44 7.13
CA ALA A 378 18.29 -10.56 7.43
C ALA A 378 17.96 -9.08 7.10
N ILE A 379 17.34 -8.82 5.95
CA ILE A 379 16.89 -7.47 5.57
C ILE A 379 15.81 -6.96 6.54
N LEU A 380 14.89 -7.82 6.97
CA LEU A 380 13.87 -7.45 7.98
C LEU A 380 14.55 -7.15 9.33
N ALA A 381 15.61 -7.85 9.71
CA ALA A 381 16.37 -7.53 10.90
C ALA A 381 16.98 -6.12 10.84
N ILE A 382 17.46 -5.67 9.67
CA ILE A 382 17.90 -4.28 9.47
C ILE A 382 16.75 -3.30 9.72
N SER A 383 15.54 -3.60 9.22
CA SER A 383 14.35 -2.79 9.48
C SER A 383 14.01 -2.72 10.97
N ILE A 384 14.12 -3.84 11.69
CA ILE A 384 13.88 -3.91 13.13
C ILE A 384 14.95 -3.12 13.90
N LEU A 385 16.21 -3.27 13.52
CA LEU A 385 17.30 -2.47 14.11
C LEU A 385 17.08 -0.97 13.90
N ALA A 386 16.73 -0.56 12.68
CA ALA A 386 16.40 0.83 12.37
C ALA A 386 15.23 1.34 13.22
N PHE A 387 14.22 0.51 13.48
CA PHE A 387 13.10 0.85 14.35
C PHE A 387 13.56 1.24 15.76
N PHE A 388 14.50 0.53 16.38
CA PHE A 388 14.97 0.82 17.73
C PHE A 388 15.72 2.15 17.83
N PHE A 389 16.17 2.74 16.73
CA PHE A 389 16.76 4.08 16.69
C PHE A 389 15.71 5.20 16.49
N ILE A 390 14.43 4.88 16.28
CA ILE A 390 13.36 5.87 16.26
C ILE A 390 13.14 6.37 17.69
N PRO A 391 13.29 7.67 17.95
CA PRO A 391 13.02 8.22 19.29
C PRO A 391 11.56 7.99 19.69
N ASP A 392 11.36 7.59 20.94
CA ASP A 392 10.00 7.45 21.51
C ASP A 392 9.63 8.75 22.25
N PRO A 393 8.67 9.53 21.72
CA PRO A 393 8.33 10.81 22.31
C PRO A 393 7.75 10.69 23.73
N ARG A 394 7.27 9.52 24.13
CA ARG A 394 6.72 9.26 25.48
C ARG A 394 7.80 9.26 26.57
N ARG A 395 9.06 8.94 26.21
CA ARG A 395 10.17 8.89 27.19
C ARG A 395 10.52 10.26 27.73
N HIS A 396 10.35 11.30 26.91
CA HIS A 396 10.63 12.68 27.34
C HIS A 396 9.51 13.30 28.18
N ALA A 397 8.27 12.89 27.96
CA ALA A 397 7.12 13.36 28.74
C ALA A 397 7.17 12.92 30.23
N HIS A 398 7.79 11.77 30.52
CA HIS A 398 7.98 11.28 31.88
C HIS A 398 9.19 11.89 32.62
N ALA A 399 10.11 12.55 31.89
CA ALA A 399 11.29 13.20 32.50
C ALA A 399 11.00 14.64 32.94
N THR A 400 9.91 15.23 32.51
CA THR A 400 9.49 16.60 32.79
C THR A 400 8.25 16.72 33.69
N ALA A 401 7.64 15.59 34.08
CA ALA A 401 6.57 15.48 35.08
C ALA A 401 7.12 14.98 36.42
#